data_b7c35acb4b9ca6e17dc08d57c5afb263
#
_entry.id   b7c35acb4b9ca6e17dc08d57c5afb263
#
_cell.length_a   1.000
_cell.length_b   1.000
_cell.length_c   1.000
_cell.angle_alpha   90.00
_cell.angle_beta   90.00
_cell.angle_gamma   90.00
#
_symmetry.space_group_name_H-M   'P 1'
#
loop_
_entity.id
_entity.type
_entity.pdbx_description
1 polymer ?
#
loop_
_entity_poly.entity_id
_entity_poly.type
_entity_poly.pdbx_seq_one_letter_code
_entity_poly.pdbx_strand_id
1 'polypeptide(L)'
;MRMRGVIALLALAVSCVRPSPAEPGIAGILESAASSGKYLYAHQDDLPYGHSWVADIADPLGMSDVLDVCGDYPAMVGFDLGGIELGNDANLDGVPFDLMRAQASAFVRAGGIVTFSWHLRNPLTGGDSWDVSSDMAVRSVLEGGECHGLFMEWLDRLADFLESIKDADGNPIPCIFRPWHENTGSWFWWGDNLCTDEDYRALWRMTYDYVAVERGLDNYLWAYSPSSTDLAKAMDRYPGDDIIGLIGVDHYDSYGDDDVHDGFIRDMRRCLEYLSGVARQPFRNRALRR
;
A
#
# COMPACT_ATOMS: atom_id res chain seq x y z
N MET A 1 7.77 25.72 -5.47
CA MET A 1 6.91 25.04 -6.44
C MET A 1 5.80 24.42 -5.59
N ARG A 2 4.57 24.87 -5.66
CA ARG A 2 3.49 24.41 -4.78
C ARG A 2 3.07 23.02 -5.27
N MET A 3 3.38 21.96 -4.52
CA MET A 3 2.76 20.65 -4.72
C MET A 3 1.27 20.80 -4.46
N ARG A 4 0.45 20.67 -5.51
CA ARG A 4 -1.00 20.54 -5.39
C ARG A 4 -1.27 19.13 -4.88
N GLY A 5 -2.03 19.01 -3.81
CA GLY A 5 -2.39 17.75 -3.19
C GLY A 5 -2.97 16.77 -4.22
N VAL A 6 -2.36 15.61 -4.28
CA VAL A 6 -2.79 14.51 -5.15
C VAL A 6 -3.85 13.73 -4.39
N ILE A 7 -5.08 13.76 -4.88
CA ILE A 7 -6.14 12.87 -4.39
C ILE A 7 -5.93 11.54 -5.12
N ALA A 8 -5.32 10.56 -4.42
CA ALA A 8 -5.25 9.20 -4.92
C ALA A 8 -6.59 8.50 -4.64
N LEU A 9 -7.38 8.23 -5.67
CA LEU A 9 -8.59 7.44 -5.54
C LEU A 9 -8.19 5.96 -5.64
N LEU A 10 -8.18 5.25 -4.50
CA LEU A 10 -7.95 3.80 -4.48
C LEU A 10 -9.26 3.11 -4.87
N ALA A 11 -9.36 2.63 -6.10
CA ALA A 11 -10.49 1.82 -6.56
C ALA A 11 -10.16 0.35 -6.32
N LEU A 12 -10.93 -0.28 -5.42
CA LEU A 12 -10.72 -1.62 -4.89
C LEU A 12 -11.54 -2.66 -5.65
N ALA A 13 -10.87 -3.62 -6.28
CA ALA A 13 -11.49 -4.86 -6.73
C ALA A 13 -11.14 -5.98 -5.73
N VAL A 14 -12.15 -6.55 -5.07
CA VAL A 14 -11.98 -7.58 -4.05
C VAL A 14 -11.90 -8.96 -4.70
N SER A 15 -10.82 -9.68 -4.46
CA SER A 15 -10.70 -11.12 -4.78
C SER A 15 -11.03 -11.93 -3.53
N CYS A 16 -11.97 -12.88 -3.63
CA CYS A 16 -12.44 -13.68 -2.50
C CYS A 16 -11.36 -14.67 -2.02
N VAL A 17 -10.79 -14.40 -0.87
CA VAL A 17 -10.18 -15.41 0.00
C VAL A 17 -11.23 -15.73 1.10
N ARG A 18 -11.50 -17.01 1.38
CA ARG A 18 -12.53 -17.40 2.36
C ARG A 18 -12.15 -16.93 3.75
N PRO A 19 -12.97 -16.09 4.42
CA PRO A 19 -12.73 -15.71 5.79
C PRO A 19 -12.99 -16.85 6.77
N SER A 20 -12.18 -16.92 7.81
CA SER A 20 -12.49 -17.66 9.05
C SER A 20 -13.68 -16.99 9.78
N PRO A 21 -14.53 -17.72 10.54
CA PRO A 21 -15.76 -17.19 11.12
C PRO A 21 -15.54 -16.40 12.43
N ALA A 22 -14.73 -15.37 12.37
CA ALA A 22 -14.60 -14.35 13.41
C ALA A 22 -14.72 -13.01 12.70
N GLU A 23 -15.39 -12.05 13.26
CA GLU A 23 -15.78 -10.72 12.75
C GLU A 23 -15.33 -10.38 11.30
N PRO A 24 -16.13 -9.72 10.46
CA PRO A 24 -15.75 -9.49 9.08
C PRO A 24 -14.44 -8.71 9.07
N GLY A 25 -13.31 -9.37 8.77
CA GLY A 25 -12.05 -8.73 8.57
C GLY A 25 -12.13 -7.65 7.50
N ILE A 26 -11.06 -6.88 7.27
CA ILE A 26 -11.04 -5.80 6.27
C ILE A 26 -11.64 -6.23 4.93
N ALA A 27 -11.30 -7.43 4.43
CA ALA A 27 -11.86 -7.97 3.19
C ALA A 27 -13.39 -8.03 3.23
N GLY A 28 -13.98 -8.51 4.34
CA GLY A 28 -15.43 -8.57 4.51
C GLY A 28 -16.11 -7.19 4.55
N ILE A 29 -15.44 -6.18 5.13
CA ILE A 29 -15.93 -4.79 5.12
C ILE A 29 -15.95 -4.26 3.68
N LEU A 30 -14.87 -4.47 2.92
CA LEU A 30 -14.75 -4.06 1.53
C LEU A 30 -15.80 -4.75 0.64
N GLU A 31 -16.00 -6.06 0.80
CA GLU A 31 -17.02 -6.83 0.09
C GLU A 31 -18.44 -6.35 0.41
N SER A 32 -18.71 -6.06 1.68
CA SER A 32 -20.01 -5.53 2.13
C SER A 32 -20.29 -4.15 1.52
N ALA A 33 -19.31 -3.26 1.50
CA ALA A 33 -19.43 -1.95 0.86
C ALA A 33 -19.72 -2.10 -0.64
N ALA A 34 -18.93 -2.91 -1.35
CA ALA A 34 -19.09 -3.15 -2.77
C ALA A 34 -20.45 -3.77 -3.11
N SER A 35 -20.90 -4.79 -2.35
CA SER A 35 -22.18 -5.46 -2.58
C SER A 35 -23.39 -4.57 -2.30
N SER A 36 -23.24 -3.55 -1.44
CA SER A 36 -24.26 -2.52 -1.19
C SER A 36 -24.17 -1.31 -2.13
N GLY A 37 -23.31 -1.36 -3.15
CA GLY A 37 -23.13 -0.27 -4.11
C GLY A 37 -22.49 0.98 -3.51
N LYS A 38 -21.74 0.80 -2.42
CA LYS A 38 -20.99 1.87 -1.75
C LYS A 38 -19.49 1.75 -2.06
N TYR A 39 -18.78 2.85 -1.91
CA TYR A 39 -17.33 2.89 -1.88
C TYR A 39 -16.87 3.50 -0.55
N LEU A 40 -15.65 3.17 -0.15
CA LEU A 40 -15.02 3.76 1.03
C LEU A 40 -14.05 4.84 0.55
N TYR A 41 -14.27 6.07 1.00
CA TYR A 41 -13.35 7.17 0.73
C TYR A 41 -12.14 7.02 1.65
N ALA A 42 -10.94 7.21 1.09
CA ALA A 42 -9.68 7.18 1.82
C ALA A 42 -8.90 8.48 1.61
N HIS A 43 -8.13 8.89 2.62
CA HIS A 43 -7.24 10.05 2.52
C HIS A 43 -5.86 9.71 3.10
N GLN A 44 -4.81 10.04 2.31
CA GLN A 44 -3.43 9.86 2.74
C GLN A 44 -3.07 10.94 3.75
N ASP A 45 -2.42 10.56 4.86
CA ASP A 45 -1.95 11.44 5.93
C ASP A 45 -3.02 12.40 6.49
N ASP A 46 -4.29 11.98 6.49
CA ASP A 46 -5.42 12.81 6.95
C ASP A 46 -5.38 13.11 8.46
N LEU A 47 -4.71 12.27 9.25
CA LEU A 47 -4.69 12.40 10.70
C LEU A 47 -3.45 13.09 11.26
N PRO A 48 -2.23 12.99 10.67
CA PRO A 48 -1.05 13.62 11.25
C PRO A 48 -0.94 15.11 10.96
N TYR A 49 -1.42 15.57 9.83
CA TYR A 49 -1.42 17.00 9.48
C TYR A 49 -2.47 17.31 8.43
N GLY A 50 -2.90 18.56 8.38
CA GLY A 50 -3.81 19.08 7.40
C GLY A 50 -3.35 20.41 6.82
N HIS A 51 -4.26 21.09 6.15
CA HIS A 51 -3.96 22.35 5.45
C HIS A 51 -3.32 23.42 6.35
N SER A 52 -3.69 23.46 7.65
CA SER A 52 -3.26 24.52 8.58
C SER A 52 -2.97 24.02 10.01
N TRP A 53 -2.83 22.73 10.19
CA TRP A 53 -2.65 22.11 11.50
C TRP A 53 -1.69 20.90 11.44
N VAL A 54 -1.15 20.55 12.59
CA VAL A 54 -0.37 19.32 12.83
C VAL A 54 -0.93 18.69 14.09
N ALA A 55 -1.12 17.37 14.08
CA ALA A 55 -1.69 16.64 15.20
C ALA A 55 -0.77 16.58 16.41
N ASP A 56 -1.39 16.49 17.59
CA ASP A 56 -0.70 16.17 18.83
C ASP A 56 -0.90 14.68 19.16
N ILE A 57 0.14 14.00 19.58
CA ILE A 57 0.08 12.60 20.02
C ILE A 57 -0.89 12.40 21.21
N ALA A 58 -1.13 13.44 22.00
CA ALA A 58 -2.08 13.38 23.11
C ALA A 58 -3.55 13.35 22.65
N ASP A 59 -3.83 13.79 21.42
CA ASP A 59 -5.15 13.73 20.80
C ASP A 59 -5.03 13.22 19.33
N PRO A 60 -4.78 11.93 19.15
CA PRO A 60 -4.43 11.36 17.84
C PRO A 60 -5.56 11.41 16.79
N LEU A 61 -6.82 11.61 17.21
CA LEU A 61 -7.97 11.78 16.33
C LEU A 61 -8.57 13.19 16.40
N GLY A 62 -7.83 14.17 16.93
CA GLY A 62 -8.39 15.49 17.18
C GLY A 62 -8.78 16.30 15.95
N MET A 63 -8.13 16.06 14.80
CA MET A 63 -8.31 16.84 13.57
C MET A 63 -8.26 15.95 12.31
N SER A 64 -8.94 16.43 11.26
CA SER A 64 -8.94 15.86 9.92
C SER A 64 -9.49 16.89 8.96
N ASP A 65 -8.83 17.13 7.83
CA ASP A 65 -9.37 18.03 6.79
C ASP A 65 -10.66 17.45 6.17
N VAL A 66 -10.81 16.13 6.12
CA VAL A 66 -12.03 15.47 5.66
C VAL A 66 -13.17 15.67 6.66
N LEU A 67 -12.91 15.53 7.95
CA LEU A 67 -13.88 15.81 9.02
C LEU A 67 -14.38 17.25 8.94
N ASP A 68 -13.47 18.21 8.74
CA ASP A 68 -13.81 19.65 8.66
C ASP A 68 -14.73 19.96 7.45
N VAL A 69 -14.55 19.24 6.35
CA VAL A 69 -15.34 19.47 5.12
C VAL A 69 -16.64 18.66 5.12
N CYS A 70 -16.60 17.41 5.57
CA CYS A 70 -17.70 16.46 5.42
C CYS A 70 -18.50 16.23 6.72
N GLY A 71 -17.96 16.65 7.87
CA GLY A 71 -18.55 16.39 9.20
C GLY A 71 -18.35 14.95 9.68
N ASP A 72 -17.51 14.17 9.01
CA ASP A 72 -17.13 12.79 9.37
C ASP A 72 -15.71 12.50 8.90
N TYR A 73 -15.04 11.52 9.54
CA TYR A 73 -13.74 11.05 9.10
C TYR A 73 -13.81 10.28 7.78
N PRO A 74 -12.70 10.19 7.01
CA PRO A 74 -12.66 9.25 5.90
C PRO A 74 -12.84 7.81 6.45
N ALA A 75 -13.35 6.91 5.63
CA ALA A 75 -13.50 5.51 6.04
C ALA A 75 -12.15 4.78 6.16
N MET A 76 -11.13 5.30 5.49
CA MET A 76 -9.78 4.75 5.50
C MET A 76 -8.75 5.88 5.51
N VAL A 77 -7.64 5.66 6.23
CA VAL A 77 -6.49 6.56 6.21
C VAL A 77 -5.24 5.80 5.77
N GLY A 78 -4.40 6.49 5.00
CA GLY A 78 -3.11 5.97 4.55
C GLY A 78 -1.96 6.63 5.29
N PHE A 79 -0.88 5.88 5.49
CA PHE A 79 0.42 6.36 5.95
C PHE A 79 1.53 5.78 5.08
N ASP A 80 2.66 6.49 5.00
CA ASP A 80 3.85 5.95 4.38
C ASP A 80 4.93 5.61 5.41
N LEU A 81 5.65 4.51 5.20
CA LEU A 81 6.68 4.02 6.13
C LEU A 81 8.10 4.35 5.68
N GLY A 82 8.28 5.12 4.59
CA GLY A 82 9.61 5.50 4.12
C GLY A 82 10.44 6.20 5.19
N GLY A 83 11.68 5.75 5.37
CA GLY A 83 12.58 6.21 6.43
C GLY A 83 12.67 5.27 7.64
N ILE A 84 11.70 4.34 7.82
CA ILE A 84 11.76 3.37 8.92
C ILE A 84 12.95 2.41 8.75
N GLU A 85 13.28 2.07 7.52
CA GLU A 85 14.42 1.23 7.17
C GLU A 85 15.75 1.82 7.63
N LEU A 86 15.82 3.13 7.78
CA LEU A 86 17.00 3.84 8.29
C LEU A 86 17.02 3.95 9.82
N GLY A 87 15.93 3.56 10.50
CA GLY A 87 15.76 3.75 11.94
C GLY A 87 15.49 5.21 12.31
N ASN A 88 14.88 5.99 11.42
CA ASN A 88 14.45 7.36 11.69
C ASN A 88 13.27 7.37 12.69
N ASP A 89 13.10 8.48 13.40
CA ASP A 89 11.95 8.70 14.30
C ASP A 89 10.67 9.12 13.56
N ALA A 90 10.80 9.58 12.31
CA ALA A 90 9.70 10.04 11.46
C ALA A 90 9.88 9.53 10.03
N ASN A 91 8.75 9.44 9.31
CA ASN A 91 8.72 9.07 7.91
C ASN A 91 9.24 10.20 7.00
N LEU A 92 9.25 9.94 5.69
CA LEU A 92 9.74 10.88 4.66
C LEU A 92 8.94 12.20 4.60
N ASP A 93 7.69 12.22 5.08
CA ASP A 93 6.82 13.41 5.15
C ASP A 93 6.91 14.12 6.50
N GLY A 94 7.78 13.64 7.40
CA GLY A 94 8.01 14.21 8.73
C GLY A 94 6.97 13.76 9.78
N VAL A 95 6.16 12.75 9.50
CA VAL A 95 5.21 12.17 10.46
C VAL A 95 5.94 11.27 11.43
N PRO A 96 5.93 11.56 12.76
CA PRO A 96 6.56 10.71 13.75
C PRO A 96 5.91 9.31 13.79
N PHE A 97 6.72 8.26 13.81
CA PHE A 97 6.23 6.88 13.86
C PHE A 97 5.44 6.58 15.15
N ASP A 98 5.74 7.25 16.26
CA ASP A 98 4.97 7.14 17.49
C ASP A 98 3.56 7.72 17.35
N LEU A 99 3.44 8.88 16.69
CA LEU A 99 2.14 9.47 16.36
C LEU A 99 1.35 8.56 15.42
N MET A 100 2.00 8.04 14.38
CA MET A 100 1.39 7.12 13.42
C MET A 100 0.81 5.87 14.11
N ARG A 101 1.55 5.26 15.06
CA ARG A 101 1.04 4.14 15.88
C ARG A 101 -0.18 4.52 16.70
N ALA A 102 -0.13 5.66 17.37
CA ALA A 102 -1.25 6.15 18.18
C ALA A 102 -2.49 6.41 17.33
N GLN A 103 -2.32 7.03 16.16
CA GLN A 103 -3.39 7.32 15.21
C GLN A 103 -3.98 6.05 14.61
N ALA A 104 -3.15 5.10 14.17
CA ALA A 104 -3.61 3.82 13.63
C ALA A 104 -4.48 3.07 14.66
N SER A 105 -4.01 2.97 15.91
CA SER A 105 -4.75 2.32 16.99
C SER A 105 -6.08 3.03 17.29
N ALA A 106 -6.06 4.34 17.40
CA ALA A 106 -7.25 5.12 17.70
C ALA A 106 -8.28 5.08 16.57
N PHE A 107 -7.82 5.15 15.31
CA PHE A 107 -8.68 5.16 14.14
C PHE A 107 -9.37 3.83 13.89
N VAL A 108 -8.65 2.70 14.01
CA VAL A 108 -9.27 1.37 13.90
C VAL A 108 -10.27 1.12 15.03
N ARG A 109 -9.96 1.53 16.26
CA ARG A 109 -10.91 1.47 17.38
C ARG A 109 -12.18 2.30 17.13
N ALA A 110 -12.09 3.39 16.38
CA ALA A 110 -13.24 4.18 15.94
C ALA A 110 -14.01 3.56 14.76
N GLY A 111 -13.55 2.43 14.22
CA GLY A 111 -14.19 1.71 13.11
C GLY A 111 -13.61 2.01 11.73
N GLY A 112 -12.51 2.76 11.66
CA GLY A 112 -11.81 3.06 10.42
C GLY A 112 -10.86 1.94 9.97
N ILE A 113 -10.35 2.05 8.76
CA ILE A 113 -9.35 1.14 8.17
C ILE A 113 -8.04 1.91 7.96
N VAL A 114 -6.91 1.28 8.28
CA VAL A 114 -5.58 1.84 8.07
C VAL A 114 -4.86 1.09 6.96
N THR A 115 -4.18 1.84 6.08
CA THR A 115 -3.31 1.29 5.05
C THR A 115 -1.91 1.90 5.17
N PHE A 116 -0.89 1.06 4.96
CA PHE A 116 0.51 1.48 4.93
C PHE A 116 1.11 1.24 3.55
N SER A 117 1.78 2.26 3.00
CA SER A 117 2.71 2.14 1.88
C SER A 117 4.16 2.23 2.38
N TRP A 118 5.12 1.96 1.52
CA TRP A 118 6.53 2.02 1.90
C TRP A 118 7.38 2.53 0.74
N HIS A 119 7.79 3.80 0.81
CA HIS A 119 8.74 4.44 -0.11
C HIS A 119 10.15 4.36 0.46
N LEU A 120 10.69 3.15 0.51
CA LEU A 120 12.02 2.93 1.08
C LEU A 120 13.14 3.38 0.15
N ARG A 121 14.28 3.67 0.72
CA ARG A 121 15.48 4.07 -0.02
C ARG A 121 15.98 2.95 -0.94
N ASN A 122 16.75 3.34 -1.96
CA ASN A 122 17.43 2.37 -2.82
C ASN A 122 18.61 1.77 -2.04
N PRO A 123 18.60 0.46 -1.75
CA PRO A 123 19.62 -0.16 -0.89
C PRO A 123 20.99 -0.27 -1.58
N LEU A 124 21.02 -0.28 -2.91
CA LEU A 124 22.25 -0.41 -3.68
C LEU A 124 22.99 0.93 -3.81
N THR A 125 22.26 2.00 -4.07
CA THR A 125 22.83 3.32 -4.34
C THR A 125 22.86 4.22 -3.11
N GLY A 126 22.01 3.94 -2.12
CA GLY A 126 21.74 4.81 -0.98
C GLY A 126 20.90 6.04 -1.33
N GLY A 127 20.37 6.13 -2.55
CA GLY A 127 19.44 7.16 -2.99
C GLY A 127 18.05 6.98 -2.39
N ASP A 128 17.08 7.80 -2.79
CA ASP A 128 15.68 7.65 -2.39
C ASP A 128 14.96 6.57 -3.23
N SER A 129 13.64 6.43 -3.06
CA SER A 129 12.83 5.46 -3.82
C SER A 129 12.79 5.78 -5.32
N TRP A 130 12.99 7.04 -5.71
CA TRP A 130 13.04 7.51 -7.10
C TRP A 130 14.46 7.43 -7.72
N ASP A 131 15.46 6.92 -7.00
CA ASP A 131 16.78 6.71 -7.57
C ASP A 131 16.79 5.47 -8.47
N VAL A 132 16.61 5.70 -9.75
CA VAL A 132 16.58 4.71 -10.82
C VAL A 132 17.92 4.62 -11.57
N SER A 133 19.01 5.05 -10.95
CA SER A 133 20.36 5.07 -11.56
C SER A 133 20.95 3.68 -11.79
N SER A 134 20.33 2.63 -11.24
CA SER A 134 20.75 1.23 -11.42
C SER A 134 19.53 0.31 -11.62
N ASP A 135 19.65 -0.58 -12.58
CA ASP A 135 18.72 -1.68 -12.85
C ASP A 135 19.03 -2.95 -12.02
N MET A 136 20.03 -2.85 -11.14
CA MET A 136 20.47 -3.96 -10.29
C MET A 136 19.96 -3.88 -8.84
N ALA A 137 19.22 -2.80 -8.48
CA ALA A 137 18.80 -2.58 -7.10
C ALA A 137 17.95 -3.73 -6.55
N VAL A 138 16.93 -4.19 -7.27
CA VAL A 138 16.13 -5.35 -6.87
C VAL A 138 16.98 -6.60 -6.77
N ARG A 139 17.81 -6.86 -7.77
CA ARG A 139 18.70 -8.04 -7.78
C ARG A 139 19.65 -8.06 -6.59
N SER A 140 20.14 -6.89 -6.18
CA SER A 140 21.12 -6.76 -5.09
C SER A 140 20.55 -7.16 -3.72
N VAL A 141 19.22 -7.07 -3.52
CA VAL A 141 18.57 -7.42 -2.25
C VAL A 141 18.08 -8.87 -2.19
N LEU A 142 17.97 -9.55 -3.32
CA LEU A 142 17.58 -10.95 -3.34
C LEU A 142 18.67 -11.84 -2.73
N GLU A 143 18.33 -13.09 -2.42
CA GLU A 143 19.28 -14.06 -1.83
C GLU A 143 20.55 -14.16 -2.68
N GLY A 144 21.71 -14.01 -2.04
CA GLY A 144 23.04 -13.97 -2.68
C GLY A 144 23.42 -12.62 -3.27
N GLY A 145 22.54 -11.61 -3.24
CA GLY A 145 22.86 -10.24 -3.65
C GLY A 145 23.69 -9.48 -2.59
N GLU A 146 24.44 -8.48 -3.03
CA GLU A 146 25.37 -7.73 -2.14
C GLU A 146 24.69 -6.91 -1.05
N CYS A 147 23.42 -6.51 -1.28
CA CYS A 147 22.62 -5.73 -0.33
C CYS A 147 21.62 -6.61 0.44
N HIS A 148 21.64 -7.94 0.27
CA HIS A 148 20.68 -8.83 0.92
C HIS A 148 20.68 -8.69 2.44
N GLY A 149 21.86 -8.69 3.07
CA GLY A 149 21.97 -8.53 4.53
C GLY A 149 21.41 -7.19 5.03
N LEU A 150 21.72 -6.11 4.34
CA LEU A 150 21.15 -4.79 4.65
C LEU A 150 19.63 -4.77 4.51
N PHE A 151 19.12 -5.40 3.46
CA PHE A 151 17.67 -5.43 3.22
C PHE A 151 16.94 -6.27 4.28
N MET A 152 17.52 -7.36 4.76
CA MET A 152 16.98 -8.14 5.88
C MET A 152 16.90 -7.30 7.16
N GLU A 153 17.92 -6.48 7.46
CA GLU A 153 17.86 -5.53 8.58
C GLU A 153 16.75 -4.49 8.40
N TRP A 154 16.46 -4.08 7.17
CA TRP A 154 15.36 -3.16 6.86
C TRP A 154 14.00 -3.83 7.05
N LEU A 155 13.87 -5.08 6.65
CA LEU A 155 12.67 -5.88 6.90
C LEU A 155 12.45 -6.11 8.40
N ASP A 156 13.51 -6.27 9.20
CA ASP A 156 13.40 -6.35 10.66
C ASP A 156 12.75 -5.08 11.24
N ARG A 157 13.27 -3.90 10.87
CA ARG A 157 12.72 -2.63 11.35
C ARG A 157 11.29 -2.40 10.89
N LEU A 158 10.98 -2.75 9.64
CA LEU A 158 9.61 -2.73 9.14
C LEU A 158 8.71 -3.64 9.96
N ALA A 159 9.12 -4.89 10.18
CA ALA A 159 8.33 -5.87 10.92
C ALA A 159 8.15 -5.45 12.39
N ASP A 160 9.17 -4.90 13.05
CA ASP A 160 9.08 -4.37 14.41
C ASP A 160 8.04 -3.25 14.50
N PHE A 161 8.00 -2.36 13.50
CA PHE A 161 6.97 -1.32 13.46
C PHE A 161 5.59 -1.92 13.25
N LEU A 162 5.41 -2.77 12.27
CA LEU A 162 4.12 -3.42 11.98
C LEU A 162 3.61 -4.23 13.18
N GLU A 163 4.50 -4.96 13.87
CA GLU A 163 4.17 -5.69 15.09
C GLU A 163 3.73 -4.76 16.23
N SER A 164 4.23 -3.52 16.25
CA SER A 164 3.89 -2.52 17.27
C SER A 164 2.49 -1.93 17.11
N ILE A 165 1.81 -2.15 15.97
CA ILE A 165 0.44 -1.65 15.71
C ILE A 165 -0.55 -2.55 16.47
N LYS A 166 -0.91 -2.13 17.68
CA LYS A 166 -1.76 -2.89 18.60
C LYS A 166 -2.87 -2.03 19.20
N ASP A 167 -3.95 -2.68 19.59
CA ASP A 167 -4.99 -2.02 20.37
C ASP A 167 -4.55 -1.80 21.83
N ALA A 168 -5.44 -1.20 22.65
CA ALA A 168 -5.15 -0.93 24.04
C ALA A 168 -4.95 -2.18 24.90
N ASP A 169 -5.45 -3.32 24.45
CA ASP A 169 -5.33 -4.62 25.11
C ASP A 169 -4.10 -5.41 24.64
N GLY A 170 -3.33 -4.84 23.69
CA GLY A 170 -2.12 -5.44 23.12
C GLY A 170 -2.39 -6.42 21.98
N ASN A 171 -3.60 -6.50 21.46
CA ASN A 171 -3.91 -7.36 20.31
C ASN A 171 -3.46 -6.70 19.00
N PRO A 172 -2.97 -7.47 18.01
CA PRO A 172 -2.66 -6.95 16.69
C PRO A 172 -3.88 -6.32 16.03
N ILE A 173 -3.70 -5.16 15.42
CA ILE A 173 -4.75 -4.45 14.68
C ILE A 173 -4.68 -4.88 13.21
N PRO A 174 -5.82 -5.26 12.58
CA PRO A 174 -5.83 -5.55 11.16
C PRO A 174 -5.63 -4.26 10.35
N CYS A 175 -4.67 -4.28 9.42
CA CYS A 175 -4.38 -3.18 8.52
C CYS A 175 -4.15 -3.69 7.09
N ILE A 176 -4.09 -2.77 6.12
CA ILE A 176 -3.66 -3.07 4.75
C ILE A 176 -2.18 -2.71 4.64
N PHE A 177 -1.38 -3.59 4.05
CA PHE A 177 0.00 -3.28 3.68
C PHE A 177 0.16 -3.31 2.17
N ARG A 178 0.64 -2.22 1.58
CA ARG A 178 0.75 -1.96 0.15
C ARG A 178 2.19 -1.60 -0.24
N PRO A 179 3.14 -2.54 -0.13
CA PRO A 179 4.50 -2.33 -0.60
C PRO A 179 4.58 -2.42 -2.13
N TRP A 180 5.72 -1.99 -2.69
CA TRP A 180 6.09 -2.21 -4.10
C TRP A 180 5.05 -1.75 -5.11
N HIS A 181 4.30 -0.69 -4.76
CA HIS A 181 3.24 -0.12 -5.58
C HIS A 181 3.78 0.55 -6.86
N GLU A 182 2.87 0.87 -7.79
CA GLU A 182 3.17 1.55 -9.05
C GLU A 182 4.25 0.86 -9.91
N ASN A 183 4.40 -0.44 -9.77
CA ASN A 183 5.50 -1.24 -10.30
C ASN A 183 5.56 -1.32 -11.85
N THR A 184 4.48 -0.95 -12.54
CA THR A 184 4.44 -0.87 -14.01
C THR A 184 4.98 0.46 -14.55
N GLY A 185 5.29 1.42 -13.65
CA GLY A 185 6.08 2.61 -13.95
C GLY A 185 7.57 2.36 -13.77
N SER A 186 8.41 3.29 -14.27
CA SER A 186 9.86 3.20 -14.19
C SER A 186 10.47 4.33 -13.34
N TRP A 187 9.71 4.85 -12.38
CA TRP A 187 10.13 5.95 -11.50
C TRP A 187 10.54 5.51 -10.10
N PHE A 188 10.32 4.26 -9.73
CA PHE A 188 10.85 3.66 -8.50
C PHE A 188 11.90 2.60 -8.84
N TRP A 189 12.88 2.39 -7.97
CA TRP A 189 13.95 1.41 -8.20
C TRP A 189 13.44 -0.04 -8.32
N TRP A 190 12.20 -0.33 -7.90
CA TRP A 190 11.52 -1.62 -8.10
C TRP A 190 10.57 -1.61 -9.33
N GLY A 191 10.57 -0.54 -10.13
CA GLY A 191 9.66 -0.36 -11.26
C GLY A 191 9.99 -1.21 -12.47
N ASP A 192 9.13 -1.11 -13.50
CA ASP A 192 9.40 -1.72 -14.80
C ASP A 192 10.68 -1.13 -15.41
N ASN A 193 11.38 -1.89 -16.24
CA ASN A 193 12.71 -1.56 -16.78
C ASN A 193 13.86 -1.48 -15.75
N LEU A 194 13.59 -1.56 -14.44
CA LEU A 194 14.62 -1.53 -13.37
C LEU A 194 14.90 -2.92 -12.80
N CYS A 195 14.08 -3.91 -13.13
CA CYS A 195 14.28 -5.31 -12.78
C CYS A 195 13.43 -6.22 -13.66
N THR A 196 13.76 -7.50 -13.71
CA THR A 196 12.92 -8.49 -14.38
C THR A 196 11.63 -8.73 -13.62
N ASP A 197 10.60 -9.26 -14.29
CA ASP A 197 9.34 -9.64 -13.66
C ASP A 197 9.53 -10.73 -12.60
N GLU A 198 10.49 -11.65 -12.84
CA GLU A 198 10.89 -12.69 -11.91
C GLU A 198 11.53 -12.11 -10.65
N ASP A 199 12.47 -11.17 -10.79
CA ASP A 199 13.15 -10.54 -9.67
C ASP A 199 12.16 -9.71 -8.83
N TYR A 200 11.22 -9.01 -9.48
CA TYR A 200 10.16 -8.30 -8.78
C TYR A 200 9.23 -9.23 -7.98
N ARG A 201 8.80 -10.35 -8.58
CA ARG A 201 7.99 -11.35 -7.85
C ARG A 201 8.79 -11.99 -6.70
N ALA A 202 10.09 -12.21 -6.89
CA ALA A 202 10.98 -12.70 -5.83
C ALA A 202 11.10 -11.71 -4.68
N LEU A 203 11.22 -10.40 -4.97
CA LEU A 203 11.20 -9.35 -3.95
C LEU A 203 9.90 -9.36 -3.12
N TRP A 204 8.74 -9.49 -3.79
CA TRP A 204 7.46 -9.64 -3.12
C TRP A 204 7.40 -10.87 -2.22
N ARG A 205 7.81 -12.02 -2.76
CA ARG A 205 7.81 -13.29 -2.03
C ARG A 205 8.70 -13.19 -0.78
N MET A 206 9.91 -12.71 -0.93
CA MET A 206 10.85 -12.55 0.17
C MET A 206 10.30 -11.61 1.25
N THR A 207 9.69 -10.49 0.87
CA THR A 207 9.08 -9.55 1.81
C THR A 207 7.91 -10.19 2.56
N TYR A 208 7.03 -10.89 1.85
CA TYR A 208 5.88 -11.58 2.45
C TYR A 208 6.33 -12.72 3.38
N ASP A 209 7.20 -13.59 2.90
CA ASP A 209 7.66 -14.74 3.67
C ASP A 209 8.34 -14.28 4.96
N TYR A 210 9.13 -13.21 4.90
CA TYR A 210 9.75 -12.65 6.09
C TYR A 210 8.71 -12.05 7.06
N VAL A 211 7.90 -11.10 6.61
CA VAL A 211 6.98 -10.34 7.47
C VAL A 211 5.81 -11.20 7.93
N ALA A 212 5.12 -11.88 7.03
CA ALA A 212 3.90 -12.62 7.36
C ALA A 212 4.19 -14.01 7.93
N VAL A 213 5.22 -14.73 7.40
CA VAL A 213 5.46 -16.12 7.81
C VAL A 213 6.50 -16.21 8.91
N GLU A 214 7.69 -15.64 8.74
CA GLU A 214 8.77 -15.76 9.75
C GLU A 214 8.48 -14.93 11.00
N ARG A 215 8.01 -13.67 10.82
CA ARG A 215 7.65 -12.78 11.93
C ARG A 215 6.20 -13.02 12.43
N GLY A 216 5.38 -13.80 11.70
CA GLY A 216 4.03 -14.19 12.11
C GLY A 216 3.01 -13.05 12.09
N LEU A 217 3.21 -12.02 11.27
CA LEU A 217 2.32 -10.85 11.16
C LEU A 217 1.20 -11.14 10.15
N ASP A 218 0.26 -12.01 10.52
CA ASP A 218 -0.85 -12.48 9.68
C ASP A 218 -2.10 -11.58 9.71
N ASN A 219 -2.05 -10.49 10.48
CA ASN A 219 -3.12 -9.49 10.60
C ASN A 219 -3.13 -8.45 9.47
N TYR A 220 -2.21 -8.53 8.51
CA TYR A 220 -2.11 -7.59 7.39
C TYR A 220 -2.76 -8.16 6.12
N LEU A 221 -3.67 -7.38 5.51
CA LEU A 221 -4.16 -7.64 4.16
C LEU A 221 -3.17 -7.07 3.16
N TRP A 222 -2.51 -7.93 2.40
CA TRP A 222 -1.51 -7.52 1.41
C TRP A 222 -2.15 -7.01 0.13
N ALA A 223 -1.78 -5.81 -0.29
CA ALA A 223 -2.36 -5.13 -1.44
C ALA A 223 -1.35 -4.97 -2.57
N TYR A 224 -1.70 -5.46 -3.75
CA TYR A 224 -0.96 -5.25 -4.99
C TYR A 224 -1.58 -4.10 -5.77
N SER A 225 -0.80 -3.07 -6.08
CA SER A 225 -1.28 -1.83 -6.68
C SER A 225 -0.32 -1.35 -7.79
N PRO A 226 -0.48 -1.85 -9.04
CA PRO A 226 0.27 -1.33 -10.17
C PRO A 226 -0.21 0.06 -10.59
N SER A 227 0.62 0.80 -11.33
CA SER A 227 0.18 2.00 -12.02
C SER A 227 -0.76 1.66 -13.18
N SER A 228 -1.66 2.57 -13.50
CA SER A 228 -2.60 2.46 -14.63
C SER A 228 -1.93 2.49 -16.00
N THR A 229 -0.63 2.74 -16.08
CA THR A 229 0.11 2.93 -17.34
C THR A 229 0.16 1.68 -18.21
N ASP A 230 0.35 0.50 -17.61
CA ASP A 230 0.34 -0.79 -18.33
C ASP A 230 -0.25 -1.91 -17.46
N LEU A 231 -1.55 -2.12 -17.58
CA LEU A 231 -2.27 -3.16 -16.82
C LEU A 231 -1.99 -4.58 -17.33
N ALA A 232 -1.61 -4.76 -18.58
CA ALA A 232 -1.23 -6.07 -19.09
C ALA A 232 0.10 -6.51 -18.45
N LYS A 233 1.07 -5.60 -18.38
CA LYS A 233 2.34 -5.80 -17.69
C LYS A 233 2.15 -6.07 -16.19
N ALA A 234 1.16 -5.44 -15.56
CA ALA A 234 0.85 -5.65 -14.15
C ALA A 234 0.66 -7.14 -13.81
N MET A 235 0.03 -7.91 -14.70
CA MET A 235 -0.22 -9.33 -14.46
C MET A 235 1.03 -10.21 -14.65
N ASP A 236 1.99 -9.78 -15.45
CA ASP A 236 3.28 -10.46 -15.57
C ASP A 236 4.12 -10.33 -14.30
N ARG A 237 3.91 -9.23 -13.57
CA ARG A 237 4.57 -8.91 -12.30
C ARG A 237 3.76 -9.33 -11.06
N TYR A 238 2.56 -9.85 -11.23
CA TYR A 238 1.67 -10.22 -10.13
C TYR A 238 2.26 -11.32 -9.24
N PRO A 239 2.40 -11.10 -7.91
CA PRO A 239 3.12 -12.02 -7.02
C PRO A 239 2.37 -13.32 -6.71
N GLY A 240 1.05 -13.35 -6.92
CA GLY A 240 0.23 -14.56 -6.74
C GLY A 240 -0.90 -14.39 -5.74
N ASP A 241 -1.94 -15.19 -5.90
CA ASP A 241 -3.16 -15.13 -5.11
C ASP A 241 -3.01 -15.77 -3.71
N ASP A 242 -1.92 -16.45 -3.48
CA ASP A 242 -1.56 -17.00 -2.17
C ASP A 242 -0.98 -15.93 -1.22
N ILE A 243 -0.57 -14.78 -1.77
CA ILE A 243 -0.06 -13.63 -1.03
C ILE A 243 -1.08 -12.49 -1.02
N ILE A 244 -1.63 -12.16 -2.21
CA ILE A 244 -2.38 -10.93 -2.40
C ILE A 244 -3.86 -11.13 -2.06
N GLY A 245 -4.32 -10.39 -1.06
CA GLY A 245 -5.73 -10.33 -0.68
C GLY A 245 -6.50 -9.16 -1.29
N LEU A 246 -5.79 -8.18 -1.86
CA LEU A 246 -6.38 -6.98 -2.44
C LEU A 246 -5.61 -6.53 -3.68
N ILE A 247 -6.32 -6.24 -4.77
CA ILE A 247 -5.73 -5.64 -5.97
C ILE A 247 -6.33 -4.24 -6.17
N GLY A 248 -5.46 -3.26 -6.30
CA GLY A 248 -5.79 -1.87 -6.62
C GLY A 248 -5.13 -1.40 -7.90
N VAL A 249 -5.24 -0.12 -8.19
CA VAL A 249 -4.51 0.57 -9.25
C VAL A 249 -4.21 1.99 -8.79
N ASP A 250 -2.99 2.44 -9.04
CA ASP A 250 -2.58 3.82 -8.79
C ASP A 250 -2.77 4.63 -10.08
N HIS A 251 -3.53 5.72 -9.98
CA HIS A 251 -3.86 6.58 -11.10
C HIS A 251 -3.95 8.02 -10.67
N TYR A 252 -3.39 8.91 -11.49
CA TYR A 252 -3.39 10.35 -11.25
C TYR A 252 -4.27 11.04 -12.28
N ASP A 253 -5.06 12.02 -11.84
CA ASP A 253 -5.74 12.94 -12.74
C ASP A 253 -4.71 13.94 -13.28
N SER A 254 -4.16 13.64 -14.46
CA SER A 254 -3.19 14.48 -15.17
C SER A 254 -3.80 15.29 -16.30
N TYR A 255 -5.12 15.22 -16.48
CA TYR A 255 -5.84 15.98 -17.49
C TYR A 255 -5.93 17.44 -17.08
N GLY A 256 -5.77 18.36 -18.03
CA GLY A 256 -5.89 19.80 -17.79
C GLY A 256 -7.33 20.24 -17.49
N ASP A 257 -7.49 21.47 -17.02
CA ASP A 257 -8.76 22.02 -16.52
C ASP A 257 -9.94 22.00 -17.53
N ASP A 258 -9.68 21.78 -18.81
CA ASP A 258 -10.69 21.84 -19.88
C ASP A 258 -11.34 20.49 -20.26
N ASP A 259 -10.77 19.34 -19.80
CA ASP A 259 -11.32 18.00 -20.11
C ASP A 259 -11.22 17.05 -18.89
N VAL A 260 -11.44 17.60 -17.75
CA VAL A 260 -10.92 17.14 -16.47
C VAL A 260 -11.51 15.81 -15.99
N HIS A 261 -12.82 15.61 -16.16
CA HIS A 261 -13.47 14.50 -15.47
C HIS A 261 -13.66 13.27 -16.35
N ASP A 262 -13.91 13.46 -17.64
CA ASP A 262 -14.25 12.33 -18.52
C ASP A 262 -13.03 11.44 -18.81
N GLY A 263 -11.84 12.02 -18.92
CA GLY A 263 -10.59 11.30 -19.13
C GLY A 263 -10.24 10.39 -17.95
N PHE A 264 -10.19 10.96 -16.74
CA PHE A 264 -9.91 10.24 -15.50
C PHE A 264 -10.94 9.13 -15.25
N ILE A 265 -12.24 9.46 -15.33
CA ILE A 265 -13.32 8.48 -15.11
C ILE A 265 -13.26 7.33 -16.12
N ARG A 266 -13.00 7.64 -17.41
CA ARG A 266 -12.86 6.65 -18.47
C ARG A 266 -11.71 5.69 -18.19
N ASP A 267 -10.55 6.22 -17.79
CA ASP A 267 -9.36 5.43 -17.54
C ASP A 267 -9.50 4.59 -16.27
N MET A 268 -10.06 5.15 -15.20
CA MET A 268 -10.39 4.39 -13.99
C MET A 268 -11.39 3.28 -14.27
N ARG A 269 -12.43 3.52 -15.06
CA ARG A 269 -13.39 2.48 -15.46
C ARG A 269 -12.69 1.35 -16.21
N ARG A 270 -11.84 1.66 -17.17
CA ARG A 270 -11.05 0.68 -17.93
C ARG A 270 -10.16 -0.17 -17.00
N CYS A 271 -9.49 0.48 -16.05
CA CYS A 271 -8.65 -0.20 -15.06
C CYS A 271 -9.47 -1.17 -14.20
N LEU A 272 -10.60 -0.71 -13.67
CA LEU A 272 -11.49 -1.53 -12.83
C LEU A 272 -12.11 -2.70 -13.59
N GLU A 273 -12.54 -2.48 -14.84
CA GLU A 273 -13.07 -3.55 -15.71
C GLU A 273 -12.02 -4.61 -15.98
N TYR A 274 -10.78 -4.20 -16.28
CA TYR A 274 -9.66 -5.12 -16.51
C TYR A 274 -9.36 -5.94 -15.25
N LEU A 275 -9.13 -5.30 -14.11
CA LEU A 275 -8.81 -5.96 -12.85
C LEU A 275 -9.95 -6.88 -12.39
N SER A 276 -11.21 -6.46 -12.53
CA SER A 276 -12.38 -7.29 -12.22
C SER A 276 -12.47 -8.53 -13.13
N GLY A 277 -12.08 -8.38 -14.39
CA GLY A 277 -12.02 -9.50 -15.34
C GLY A 277 -10.95 -10.53 -14.97
N VAL A 278 -9.81 -10.06 -14.49
CA VAL A 278 -8.71 -10.92 -14.03
C VAL A 278 -9.06 -11.61 -12.71
N ALA A 279 -9.61 -10.89 -11.75
CA ALA A 279 -9.99 -11.42 -10.43
C ALA A 279 -11.14 -12.46 -10.51
N ARG A 280 -12.00 -12.39 -11.52
CA ARG A 280 -13.11 -13.34 -11.73
C ARG A 280 -12.73 -14.61 -12.47
N GLN A 281 -11.52 -14.72 -13.02
CA GLN A 281 -11.09 -15.97 -13.65
C GLN A 281 -10.82 -16.99 -12.55
N PRO A 282 -11.63 -18.08 -12.45
CA PRO A 282 -11.32 -19.14 -11.50
C PRO A 282 -9.94 -19.69 -11.84
N PHE A 283 -9.16 -19.98 -10.80
CA PHE A 283 -7.80 -20.54 -10.87
C PHE A 283 -7.73 -21.80 -11.73
N ARG A 284 -7.87 -21.71 -13.04
CA ARG A 284 -7.66 -22.78 -13.99
C ARG A 284 -6.42 -22.51 -14.81
N ASN A 285 -5.30 -23.13 -14.36
CA ASN A 285 -4.19 -23.54 -15.21
C ASN A 285 -3.37 -22.44 -15.89
N ARG A 286 -2.76 -21.50 -15.16
CA ARG A 286 -1.55 -20.82 -15.66
C ARG A 286 -0.25 -21.58 -15.38
N ALA A 287 -0.26 -22.63 -14.53
CA ALA A 287 0.91 -23.45 -14.24
C ALA A 287 1.32 -24.42 -15.38
N LEU A 288 0.64 -24.44 -16.53
CA LEU A 288 0.88 -25.38 -17.64
C LEU A 288 0.97 -24.69 -19.01
N ARG A 289 1.61 -23.55 -19.12
CA ARG A 289 2.18 -23.12 -20.41
C ARG A 289 3.66 -22.87 -20.20
N ARG A 290 4.39 -23.95 -20.29
CA ARG A 290 5.81 -23.97 -20.63
C ARG A 290 5.96 -23.81 -22.12
#